data_09e8577bab5ea72487100414feb14c0f
#
_entry.id   09e8577bab5ea72487100414feb14c0f
#
_cell.length_a   1.000
_cell.length_b   1.000
_cell.length_c   1.000
_cell.angle_alpha   90.00
_cell.angle_beta   90.00
_cell.angle_gamma   90.00
#
_symmetry.space_group_name_H-M   'P 1'
#
loop_
_entity.id
_entity.type
_entity.pdbx_description
1 polymer ?
#
loop_
_entity_poly.entity_id
_entity_poly.type
_entity_poly.pdbx_seq_one_letter_code
_entity_poly.pdbx_strand_id
1 'polypeptide(L)'
;MDENCTIEGCERAIRARRYCAAHYMRWYRGGGREHQHSEPECSIEDCERRAHARGWCSVHYGRWRGHGDPLSPVAHYADTGEAFSVRTEWHGDCLVWVGSINASGYGQIKVEGRLVKAHRYAWERVNGPIADGMVIDHVCWNRACVNVDHLRLATPQQNRWNLSGAMKDRKHDLPRGVYHSREGYLAHVRAEGVRHYLGTYATPEEASAVAEAKRKELFGEFAGRA
;
A
#
# COMPACT_ATOMS: atom_id res chain seq x y z
N MET A 1 33.03 -45.19 -8.94
CA MET A 1 32.73 -44.28 -10.07
C MET A 1 32.00 -43.10 -9.45
N ASP A 2 32.62 -41.93 -9.44
CA ASP A 2 32.07 -40.78 -8.77
C ASP A 2 30.80 -40.34 -9.44
N GLU A 3 29.69 -40.56 -8.77
CA GLU A 3 28.34 -40.20 -9.28
C GLU A 3 27.94 -38.78 -8.88
N ASN A 4 28.91 -37.94 -8.47
CA ASN A 4 28.64 -36.59 -8.00
C ASN A 4 28.93 -35.53 -9.06
N CYS A 5 28.19 -34.44 -8.98
CA CYS A 5 28.29 -33.28 -9.88
C CYS A 5 29.73 -32.77 -9.99
N THR A 6 30.18 -32.45 -11.19
CA THR A 6 31.58 -31.99 -11.46
C THR A 6 31.83 -30.55 -11.04
N ILE A 7 30.83 -29.84 -10.52
CA ILE A 7 31.02 -28.50 -9.96
C ILE A 7 31.66 -28.62 -8.60
N GLU A 8 32.78 -27.96 -8.41
CA GLU A 8 33.55 -27.94 -7.17
C GLU A 8 32.66 -27.53 -5.98
N GLY A 9 32.71 -28.31 -4.89
CA GLY A 9 31.86 -28.11 -3.70
C GLY A 9 30.40 -28.59 -3.85
N CYS A 10 30.07 -29.30 -4.93
CA CYS A 10 28.71 -29.85 -5.11
C CYS A 10 28.68 -31.35 -4.92
N GLU A 11 28.13 -31.84 -3.84
CA GLU A 11 28.01 -33.27 -3.50
C GLU A 11 26.76 -33.96 -4.05
N ARG A 12 25.97 -33.29 -4.91
CA ARG A 12 24.74 -33.81 -5.46
C ARG A 12 24.98 -34.80 -6.58
N ALA A 13 24.16 -35.86 -6.63
CA ALA A 13 24.21 -36.86 -7.68
C ALA A 13 24.07 -36.25 -9.09
N ILE A 14 24.80 -36.81 -10.06
CA ILE A 14 24.73 -36.43 -11.46
C ILE A 14 23.36 -36.78 -12.06
N ARG A 15 22.77 -35.84 -12.79
CA ARG A 15 21.55 -36.07 -13.58
C ARG A 15 21.82 -36.15 -15.08
N ALA A 16 22.60 -35.23 -15.63
CA ALA A 16 22.95 -35.18 -17.05
C ALA A 16 24.24 -34.39 -17.29
N ARG A 17 25.04 -34.77 -18.31
CA ARG A 17 26.27 -34.08 -18.71
C ARG A 17 27.23 -33.81 -17.54
N ARG A 18 27.32 -34.73 -16.60
CA ARG A 18 28.14 -34.64 -15.38
C ARG A 18 27.71 -33.54 -14.38
N TYR A 19 26.49 -32.96 -14.54
CA TYR A 19 25.91 -31.99 -13.62
C TYR A 19 24.73 -32.55 -12.87
N CYS A 20 24.52 -32.11 -11.62
CA CYS A 20 23.28 -32.35 -10.88
C CYS A 20 22.11 -31.59 -11.56
N ALA A 21 20.85 -31.89 -11.17
CA ALA A 21 19.67 -31.27 -11.79
C ALA A 21 19.73 -29.74 -11.80
N ALA A 22 20.16 -29.11 -10.71
CA ALA A 22 20.22 -27.66 -10.61
C ALA A 22 21.30 -27.05 -11.53
N HIS A 23 22.52 -27.65 -11.56
CA HIS A 23 23.61 -27.20 -12.41
C HIS A 23 23.36 -27.50 -13.89
N TYR A 24 22.72 -28.63 -14.22
CA TYR A 24 22.27 -28.92 -15.58
C TYR A 24 21.27 -27.88 -16.07
N MET A 25 20.25 -27.52 -15.27
CA MET A 25 19.26 -26.51 -15.66
C MET A 25 19.89 -25.11 -15.82
N ARG A 26 20.88 -24.77 -15.00
CA ARG A 26 21.63 -23.50 -15.12
C ARG A 26 22.45 -23.49 -16.42
N TRP A 27 23.16 -24.57 -16.71
CA TRP A 27 23.89 -24.78 -17.96
C TRP A 27 22.97 -24.68 -19.19
N TYR A 28 21.82 -25.38 -19.14
CA TYR A 28 20.84 -25.39 -20.24
C TYR A 28 20.25 -24.00 -20.51
N ARG A 29 19.86 -23.27 -19.46
CA ARG A 29 19.34 -21.88 -19.55
C ARG A 29 20.40 -20.88 -20.01
N GLY A 30 21.66 -21.13 -19.72
CA GLY A 30 22.82 -20.32 -20.17
C GLY A 30 23.26 -20.60 -21.63
N GLY A 31 22.48 -21.34 -22.41
CA GLY A 31 22.79 -21.66 -23.81
C GLY A 31 23.89 -22.70 -23.98
N GLY A 32 24.13 -23.55 -22.97
CA GLY A 32 25.08 -24.68 -23.05
C GLY A 32 26.56 -24.29 -22.96
N ARG A 33 26.89 -23.08 -22.56
CA ARG A 33 28.28 -22.65 -22.31
C ARG A 33 28.75 -23.13 -20.93
N GLU A 34 29.98 -23.56 -20.83
CA GLU A 34 30.61 -23.86 -19.54
C GLU A 34 30.68 -22.56 -18.72
N HIS A 35 29.94 -22.50 -17.62
CA HIS A 35 30.08 -21.42 -16.66
C HIS A 35 31.40 -21.59 -15.90
N GLN A 36 32.41 -20.83 -16.28
CA GLN A 36 33.52 -20.54 -15.37
C GLN A 36 32.92 -19.72 -14.20
N HIS A 37 33.02 -20.26 -12.99
CA HIS A 37 32.48 -19.64 -11.77
C HIS A 37 33.40 -18.52 -11.23
N SER A 38 33.61 -17.49 -12.00
CA SER A 38 33.94 -16.18 -11.47
C SER A 38 32.68 -15.33 -11.59
N GLU A 39 31.78 -15.44 -10.63
CA GLU A 39 30.69 -14.46 -10.53
C GLU A 39 31.36 -13.10 -10.30
N PRO A 40 31.19 -12.13 -11.20
CA PRO A 40 31.88 -10.87 -11.08
C PRO A 40 31.52 -10.20 -9.74
N GLU A 41 32.51 -9.62 -9.10
CA GLU A 41 32.35 -8.79 -7.93
C GLU A 41 31.65 -7.48 -8.31
N CYS A 42 31.07 -6.81 -7.32
CA CYS A 42 30.46 -5.51 -7.49
C CYS A 42 31.52 -4.51 -7.99
N SER A 43 31.21 -3.76 -9.06
CA SER A 43 32.13 -2.77 -9.65
C SER A 43 32.29 -1.50 -8.80
N ILE A 44 31.65 -1.41 -7.66
CA ILE A 44 31.85 -0.32 -6.69
C ILE A 44 33.11 -0.63 -5.86
N GLU A 45 34.00 0.33 -5.78
CA GLU A 45 35.24 0.25 -5.01
C GLU A 45 34.93 -0.13 -3.54
N ASP A 46 35.78 -0.97 -2.97
CA ASP A 46 35.63 -1.53 -1.59
C ASP A 46 34.37 -2.35 -1.34
N CYS A 47 33.69 -2.82 -2.40
CA CYS A 47 32.54 -3.69 -2.25
C CYS A 47 32.81 -5.14 -2.65
N GLU A 48 33.05 -5.99 -1.69
CA GLU A 48 33.33 -7.42 -1.87
C GLU A 48 32.10 -8.28 -2.19
N ARG A 49 30.94 -7.66 -2.41
CA ARG A 49 29.69 -8.37 -2.69
C ARG A 49 29.62 -8.79 -4.15
N ARG A 50 29.05 -9.96 -4.41
CA ARG A 50 28.79 -10.45 -5.78
C ARG A 50 27.90 -9.50 -6.56
N ALA A 51 28.19 -9.29 -7.83
CA ALA A 51 27.35 -8.52 -8.72
C ALA A 51 26.01 -9.24 -8.96
N HIS A 52 24.93 -8.47 -8.94
CA HIS A 52 23.56 -8.93 -9.17
C HIS A 52 23.03 -8.48 -10.54
N ALA A 53 23.15 -7.20 -10.85
CA ALA A 53 22.74 -6.62 -12.12
C ALA A 53 23.58 -5.37 -12.46
N ARG A 54 23.82 -5.10 -13.73
CA ARG A 54 24.64 -3.96 -14.23
C ARG A 54 26.03 -3.86 -13.60
N GLY A 55 26.62 -4.99 -13.18
CA GLY A 55 27.89 -5.01 -12.48
C GLY A 55 27.83 -4.60 -11.01
N TRP A 56 26.66 -4.37 -10.45
CA TRP A 56 26.47 -3.98 -9.05
C TRP A 56 25.82 -5.08 -8.21
N CYS A 57 26.19 -5.15 -6.94
CA CYS A 57 25.50 -6.03 -5.99
C CYS A 57 24.02 -5.60 -5.80
N SER A 58 23.22 -6.46 -5.20
CA SER A 58 21.80 -6.18 -4.97
C SER A 58 21.52 -4.87 -4.23
N VAL A 59 22.41 -4.47 -3.33
CA VAL A 59 22.29 -3.20 -2.57
C VAL A 59 22.56 -1.99 -3.46
N HIS A 60 23.68 -1.98 -4.20
CA HIS A 60 24.04 -0.87 -5.09
C HIS A 60 23.07 -0.78 -6.27
N TYR A 61 22.63 -1.91 -6.81
CA TYR A 61 21.58 -1.93 -7.83
C TYR A 61 20.25 -1.38 -7.32
N GLY A 62 19.86 -1.72 -6.07
CA GLY A 62 18.65 -1.20 -5.43
C GLY A 62 18.71 0.32 -5.23
N ARG A 63 19.86 0.87 -4.79
CA ARG A 63 20.08 2.32 -4.66
C ARG A 63 19.94 3.03 -6.01
N TRP A 64 20.60 2.50 -7.04
CA TRP A 64 20.48 3.05 -8.38
C TRP A 64 19.04 3.04 -8.90
N ARG A 65 18.30 1.96 -8.68
CA ARG A 65 16.85 1.89 -9.06
C ARG A 65 15.99 2.90 -8.34
N GLY A 66 16.26 3.18 -7.07
CA GLY A 66 15.48 4.11 -6.26
C GLY A 66 15.87 5.57 -6.42
N HIS A 67 17.16 5.85 -6.67
CA HIS A 67 17.72 7.20 -6.57
C HIS A 67 18.56 7.61 -7.79
N GLY A 68 18.71 6.73 -8.80
CA GLY A 68 19.54 6.99 -9.99
C GLY A 68 21.05 6.89 -9.78
N ASP A 69 21.52 6.67 -8.54
CA ASP A 69 22.92 6.60 -8.17
C ASP A 69 23.19 5.37 -7.27
N PRO A 70 24.11 4.45 -7.64
CA PRO A 70 24.43 3.27 -6.84
C PRO A 70 25.13 3.60 -5.50
N LEU A 71 25.75 4.78 -5.39
CA LEU A 71 26.42 5.27 -4.19
C LEU A 71 25.53 6.12 -3.30
N SER A 72 24.27 6.38 -3.69
CA SER A 72 23.34 7.14 -2.87
C SER A 72 23.37 6.66 -1.41
N PRO A 73 23.57 7.56 -0.44
CA PRO A 73 23.56 7.19 0.95
C PRO A 73 22.20 6.60 1.33
N VAL A 74 22.21 5.46 2.01
CA VAL A 74 20.98 4.99 2.69
C VAL A 74 20.78 5.94 3.86
N ALA A 75 19.66 6.67 3.86
CA ALA A 75 19.31 7.49 5.01
C ALA A 75 19.16 6.57 6.23
N HIS A 76 20.10 6.67 7.15
CA HIS A 76 20.00 6.06 8.48
C HIS A 76 19.37 7.09 9.40
N TYR A 77 18.15 6.84 9.84
CA TYR A 77 17.48 7.66 10.82
C TYR A 77 17.82 7.15 12.22
N ALA A 78 18.02 8.04 13.16
CA ALA A 78 18.36 7.70 14.55
C ALA A 78 17.26 6.84 15.18
N ASP A 79 16.00 7.15 14.84
CA ASP A 79 14.83 6.37 15.27
C ASP A 79 13.68 6.45 14.25
N THR A 80 12.60 5.73 14.56
CA THR A 80 11.39 5.70 13.71
C THR A 80 10.67 7.05 13.70
N GLY A 81 10.76 7.85 14.78
CA GLY A 81 10.15 9.17 14.88
C GLY A 81 10.80 10.17 13.93
N GLU A 82 12.13 10.18 13.85
CA GLU A 82 12.87 10.97 12.87
C GLU A 82 12.52 10.52 11.45
N ALA A 83 12.54 9.21 11.19
CA ALA A 83 12.17 8.62 9.90
C ALA A 83 10.74 8.97 9.48
N PHE A 84 9.82 9.15 10.44
CA PHE A 84 8.46 9.59 10.20
C PHE A 84 8.43 11.08 9.82
N SER A 85 9.09 11.94 10.61
CA SER A 85 9.05 13.39 10.45
C SER A 85 9.59 13.86 9.10
N VAL A 86 10.72 13.29 8.63
CA VAL A 86 11.32 13.65 7.33
C VAL A 86 10.56 13.11 6.11
N ARG A 87 9.54 12.29 6.32
CA ARG A 87 8.67 11.74 5.26
C ARG A 87 7.25 12.25 5.32
N THR A 88 7.06 13.42 5.92
CA THR A 88 5.77 14.08 6.01
C THR A 88 5.86 15.51 5.51
N GLU A 89 4.89 15.97 4.72
CA GLU A 89 4.80 17.31 4.17
C GLU A 89 3.38 17.86 4.32
N TRP A 90 3.24 19.15 4.57
CA TRP A 90 1.95 19.82 4.63
C TRP A 90 1.42 20.11 3.22
N HIS A 91 0.21 19.63 2.93
CA HIS A 91 -0.55 19.92 1.73
C HIS A 91 -1.94 20.44 2.15
N GLY A 92 -2.10 21.76 2.19
CA GLY A 92 -3.25 22.39 2.84
C GLY A 92 -3.31 21.99 4.32
N ASP A 93 -4.46 21.50 4.78
CA ASP A 93 -4.66 21.07 6.18
C ASP A 93 -4.22 19.61 6.43
N CYS A 94 -3.77 18.90 5.39
CA CYS A 94 -3.30 17.52 5.53
C CYS A 94 -1.78 17.47 5.71
N LEU A 95 -1.31 16.78 6.74
CA LEU A 95 0.07 16.31 6.83
C LEU A 95 0.17 15.01 6.03
N VAL A 96 0.77 15.07 4.84
CA VAL A 96 0.79 13.97 3.87
C VAL A 96 2.07 13.15 4.01
N TRP A 97 1.94 11.85 4.03
CA TRP A 97 3.08 10.93 3.96
C TRP A 97 3.66 10.89 2.55
N VAL A 98 4.92 11.26 2.40
CA VAL A 98 5.67 11.27 1.13
C VAL A 98 6.66 10.11 0.99
N GLY A 99 6.67 9.18 1.96
CA GLY A 99 7.46 7.95 1.90
C GLY A 99 6.78 6.85 1.07
N SER A 100 7.11 5.60 1.35
CA SER A 100 6.53 4.44 0.64
C SER A 100 5.01 4.36 0.80
N ILE A 101 4.29 4.17 -0.32
CA ILE A 101 2.83 4.04 -0.39
C ILE A 101 2.49 2.63 -0.90
N ASN A 102 1.52 1.96 -0.28
CA ASN A 102 1.03 0.66 -0.75
C ASN A 102 0.03 0.80 -1.92
N ALA A 103 -0.33 -0.31 -2.57
CA ALA A 103 -1.27 -0.34 -3.69
C ALA A 103 -2.66 0.25 -3.36
N SER A 104 -3.04 0.31 -2.09
CA SER A 104 -4.29 0.91 -1.63
C SER A 104 -4.19 2.41 -1.33
N GLY A 105 -3.02 3.05 -1.55
CA GLY A 105 -2.79 4.48 -1.33
C GLY A 105 -2.44 4.85 0.12
N TYR A 106 -2.16 3.89 0.99
CA TYR A 106 -1.76 4.16 2.38
C TYR A 106 -0.24 4.23 2.52
N GLY A 107 0.24 5.21 3.29
CA GLY A 107 1.64 5.31 3.71
C GLY A 107 2.08 4.10 4.53
N GLN A 108 3.34 3.69 4.34
CA GLN A 108 3.96 2.58 5.07
C GLN A 108 5.27 3.02 5.71
N ILE A 109 5.46 2.66 6.98
CA ILE A 109 6.68 2.90 7.75
C ILE A 109 7.12 1.60 8.44
N LYS A 110 8.42 1.42 8.58
CA LYS A 110 8.99 0.28 9.31
C LYS A 110 9.21 0.64 10.77
N VAL A 111 8.55 -0.07 11.67
CA VAL A 111 8.66 0.06 13.13
C VAL A 111 9.16 -1.26 13.68
N GLU A 112 10.27 -1.28 14.39
CA GLU A 112 10.87 -2.49 14.98
C GLU A 112 10.95 -3.68 14.01
N GLY A 113 11.35 -3.40 12.77
CA GLY A 113 11.47 -4.42 11.73
C GLY A 113 10.16 -4.79 11.02
N ARG A 114 9.00 -4.36 11.50
CA ARG A 114 7.67 -4.66 10.93
C ARG A 114 7.14 -3.48 10.12
N LEU A 115 6.49 -3.77 9.00
CA LEU A 115 5.85 -2.76 8.16
C LEU A 115 4.46 -2.44 8.70
N VAL A 116 4.24 -1.20 9.10
CA VAL A 116 2.95 -0.71 9.62
C VAL A 116 2.44 0.44 8.75
N LYS A 117 1.13 0.73 8.82
CA LYS A 117 0.56 1.89 8.12
C LYS A 117 0.96 3.18 8.83
N ALA A 118 1.45 4.19 8.08
CA ALA A 118 1.97 5.45 8.63
C ALA A 118 0.93 6.21 9.48
N HIS A 119 -0.34 6.27 9.05
CA HIS A 119 -1.41 6.91 9.83
C HIS A 119 -1.73 6.18 11.15
N ARG A 120 -1.61 4.84 11.21
CA ARG A 120 -1.75 4.10 12.47
C ARG A 120 -0.60 4.43 13.43
N TYR A 121 0.62 4.47 12.91
CA TYR A 121 1.78 4.90 13.69
C TYR A 121 1.63 6.33 14.23
N ALA A 122 1.15 7.27 13.38
CA ALA A 122 0.86 8.65 13.81
C ALA A 122 -0.17 8.68 14.95
N TRP A 123 -1.27 7.96 14.81
CA TRP A 123 -2.32 7.85 15.82
C TRP A 123 -1.80 7.30 17.14
N GLU A 124 -1.11 6.16 17.11
CA GLU A 124 -0.64 5.44 18.29
C GLU A 124 0.39 6.23 19.10
N ARG A 125 1.19 7.09 18.44
CA ARG A 125 2.13 8.00 19.13
C ARG A 125 1.45 9.03 20.00
N VAL A 126 0.26 9.46 19.66
CA VAL A 126 -0.46 10.55 20.33
C VAL A 126 -1.56 9.99 21.24
N ASN A 127 -2.29 9.00 20.79
CA ASN A 127 -3.50 8.49 21.45
C ASN A 127 -3.31 7.13 22.12
N GLY A 128 -2.13 6.52 21.98
CA GLY A 128 -1.89 5.15 22.47
C GLY A 128 -2.43 4.05 21.54
N PRO A 129 -2.38 2.80 21.98
CA PRO A 129 -2.68 1.63 21.15
C PRO A 129 -4.12 1.62 20.66
N ILE A 130 -4.29 1.19 19.42
CA ILE A 130 -5.62 1.03 18.81
C ILE A 130 -6.26 -0.25 19.36
N ALA A 131 -7.45 -0.12 19.95
CA ALA A 131 -8.19 -1.24 20.51
C ALA A 131 -8.53 -2.31 19.45
N ASP A 132 -8.60 -3.58 19.87
CA ASP A 132 -8.92 -4.70 19.00
C ASP A 132 -10.27 -4.48 18.30
N GLY A 133 -10.31 -4.84 17.02
CA GLY A 133 -11.48 -4.67 16.17
C GLY A 133 -11.73 -3.25 15.68
N MET A 134 -10.95 -2.25 16.15
CA MET A 134 -11.07 -0.87 15.69
C MET A 134 -10.12 -0.56 14.54
N VAL A 135 -10.48 0.43 13.74
CA VAL A 135 -9.70 0.95 12.63
C VAL A 135 -9.54 2.46 12.74
N ILE A 136 -8.54 3.01 12.08
CA ILE A 136 -8.39 4.46 11.95
C ILE A 136 -9.01 4.90 10.62
N ASP A 137 -9.97 5.80 10.72
CA ASP A 137 -10.68 6.43 9.63
C ASP A 137 -10.12 7.84 9.35
N HIS A 138 -10.16 8.27 8.08
CA HIS A 138 -9.72 9.58 7.64
C HIS A 138 -10.93 10.49 7.41
N VAL A 139 -11.12 11.51 8.23
CA VAL A 139 -12.17 12.51 8.01
C VAL A 139 -11.94 13.35 6.75
N CYS A 140 -10.68 13.47 6.32
CA CYS A 140 -10.27 14.18 5.10
C CYS A 140 -10.30 13.31 3.83
N TRP A 141 -10.58 12.00 3.92
CA TRP A 141 -10.55 10.98 2.84
C TRP A 141 -9.20 10.83 2.11
N ASN A 142 -8.15 11.52 2.54
CA ASN A 142 -6.81 11.35 2.01
C ASN A 142 -6.10 10.19 2.73
N ARG A 143 -5.93 9.06 2.06
CA ARG A 143 -5.31 7.83 2.64
C ARG A 143 -3.83 8.00 2.99
N ALA A 144 -3.16 8.97 2.38
CA ALA A 144 -1.77 9.31 2.68
C ALA A 144 -1.64 10.32 3.83
N CYS A 145 -2.74 10.91 4.31
CA CYS A 145 -2.72 11.84 5.43
C CYS A 145 -2.35 11.12 6.73
N VAL A 146 -1.47 11.75 7.51
CA VAL A 146 -1.02 11.29 8.83
C VAL A 146 -1.26 12.36 9.91
N ASN A 147 -1.95 13.46 9.57
CA ASN A 147 -2.39 14.45 10.54
C ASN A 147 -3.38 13.82 11.52
N VAL A 148 -3.05 13.78 12.80
CA VAL A 148 -3.86 13.14 13.85
C VAL A 148 -5.24 13.80 14.00
N ASP A 149 -5.34 15.11 13.76
CA ASP A 149 -6.62 15.84 13.77
C ASP A 149 -7.56 15.44 12.63
N HIS A 150 -7.02 14.81 11.58
CA HIS A 150 -7.79 14.25 10.47
C HIS A 150 -8.05 12.75 10.59
N LEU A 151 -7.63 12.15 11.69
CA LEU A 151 -7.82 10.73 12.01
C LEU A 151 -8.84 10.59 13.14
N ARG A 152 -9.56 9.50 13.12
CA ARG A 152 -10.45 9.12 14.24
C ARG A 152 -10.54 7.61 14.37
N LEU A 153 -10.82 7.16 15.58
CA LEU A 153 -11.11 5.76 15.85
C LEU A 153 -12.52 5.42 15.34
N ALA A 154 -12.66 4.29 14.64
CA ALA A 154 -13.90 3.86 14.06
C ALA A 154 -14.04 2.34 14.11
N THR A 155 -15.25 1.84 14.16
CA THR A 155 -15.51 0.44 13.81
C THR A 155 -15.37 0.24 12.30
N PRO A 156 -15.13 -1.00 11.82
CA PRO A 156 -15.11 -1.28 10.37
C PRO A 156 -16.41 -0.90 9.66
N GLN A 157 -17.55 -0.91 10.36
CA GLN A 157 -18.83 -0.48 9.83
C GLN A 157 -18.92 1.04 9.68
N GLN A 158 -18.53 1.81 10.69
CA GLN A 158 -18.47 3.28 10.64
C GLN A 158 -17.54 3.77 9.54
N ASN A 159 -16.35 3.18 9.44
CA ASN A 159 -15.39 3.50 8.37
C ASN A 159 -15.98 3.23 6.96
N ARG A 160 -16.82 2.20 6.79
CA ARG A 160 -17.54 1.96 5.53
C ARG A 160 -18.63 2.98 5.23
N TRP A 161 -19.20 3.63 6.24
CA TRP A 161 -20.16 4.70 6.04
C TRP A 161 -19.51 6.01 5.60
N ASN A 162 -18.26 6.24 6.03
CA ASN A 162 -17.49 7.44 5.68
C ASN A 162 -16.91 7.36 4.27
N LEU A 163 -17.76 7.51 3.24
CA LEU A 163 -17.34 7.55 1.84
C LEU A 163 -17.18 9.00 1.36
N SER A 164 -16.22 9.24 0.46
CA SER A 164 -15.94 10.55 -0.14
C SER A 164 -16.89 10.94 -1.27
N GLY A 165 -17.99 10.19 -1.48
CA GLY A 165 -18.96 10.42 -2.56
C GLY A 165 -19.55 9.11 -3.08
N ALA A 166 -20.14 9.14 -4.27
CA ALA A 166 -20.66 7.96 -4.94
C ALA A 166 -19.54 7.00 -5.33
N MET A 167 -19.81 5.69 -5.34
CA MET A 167 -18.84 4.68 -5.77
C MET A 167 -18.48 4.87 -7.26
N LYS A 168 -17.19 4.79 -7.61
CA LYS A 168 -16.67 4.99 -8.98
C LYS A 168 -17.21 4.03 -10.04
N ASP A 169 -17.68 2.86 -9.64
CA ASP A 169 -18.22 1.80 -10.49
C ASP A 169 -19.74 1.86 -10.65
N ARG A 170 -20.40 2.93 -10.17
CA ARG A 170 -21.81 3.17 -10.46
C ARG A 170 -22.02 3.46 -11.94
N LYS A 171 -23.01 2.78 -12.52
CA LYS A 171 -23.45 2.99 -13.92
C LYS A 171 -24.06 4.37 -14.18
N HIS A 172 -24.27 5.18 -13.13
CA HIS A 172 -24.96 6.46 -13.19
C HIS A 172 -24.20 7.52 -12.41
N ASP A 173 -24.11 8.71 -13.00
CA ASP A 173 -23.43 9.90 -12.44
C ASP A 173 -24.32 10.64 -11.42
N LEU A 174 -25.03 9.87 -10.58
CA LEU A 174 -25.94 10.39 -9.55
C LEU A 174 -25.27 10.43 -8.18
N PRO A 175 -25.63 11.40 -7.33
CA PRO A 175 -25.17 11.48 -5.96
C PRO A 175 -25.45 10.21 -5.16
N ARG A 176 -24.74 10.03 -4.08
CA ARG A 176 -24.89 8.88 -3.17
C ARG A 176 -26.29 8.83 -2.55
N GLY A 177 -27.00 7.72 -2.73
CA GLY A 177 -28.35 7.51 -2.22
C GLY A 177 -29.46 7.95 -3.18
N VAL A 178 -29.10 8.44 -4.38
CA VAL A 178 -30.02 8.85 -5.45
C VAL A 178 -30.01 7.83 -6.58
N TYR A 179 -31.17 7.56 -7.15
CA TYR A 179 -31.41 6.57 -8.21
C TYR A 179 -32.44 7.09 -9.19
N HIS A 180 -32.32 6.73 -10.46
CA HIS A 180 -33.38 7.02 -11.45
C HIS A 180 -34.66 6.24 -11.09
N SER A 181 -35.79 6.89 -11.28
CA SER A 181 -37.14 6.35 -11.14
C SER A 181 -37.97 6.74 -12.39
N ARG A 182 -39.13 6.15 -12.59
CA ARG A 182 -40.02 6.53 -13.69
C ARG A 182 -40.56 7.95 -13.56
N GLU A 183 -40.68 8.45 -12.33
CA GLU A 183 -41.25 9.74 -11.98
C GLU A 183 -40.22 10.78 -11.51
N GLY A 184 -38.92 10.55 -11.78
CA GLY A 184 -37.85 11.44 -11.38
C GLY A 184 -36.70 10.72 -10.67
N TYR A 185 -36.30 11.20 -9.50
CA TYR A 185 -35.14 10.73 -8.73
C TYR A 185 -35.56 10.21 -7.37
N LEU A 186 -35.40 8.90 -7.17
CA LEU A 186 -35.68 8.22 -5.91
C LEU A 186 -34.51 8.41 -4.93
N ALA A 187 -34.83 8.86 -3.72
CA ALA A 187 -33.87 8.89 -2.61
C ALA A 187 -34.07 7.73 -1.65
N HIS A 188 -32.99 7.02 -1.31
CA HIS A 188 -33.00 6.07 -0.20
C HIS A 188 -31.62 5.93 0.44
N VAL A 189 -31.60 5.57 1.73
CA VAL A 189 -30.39 5.23 2.49
C VAL A 189 -30.55 3.83 3.06
N ARG A 190 -29.46 3.05 3.09
CA ARG A 190 -29.43 1.72 3.71
C ARG A 190 -28.58 1.77 4.97
N ALA A 191 -29.19 1.39 6.11
CA ALA A 191 -28.52 1.27 7.40
C ALA A 191 -28.90 -0.06 8.04
N GLU A 192 -27.95 -0.80 8.60
CA GLU A 192 -28.16 -2.05 9.33
C GLU A 192 -29.04 -3.08 8.59
N GLY A 193 -28.89 -3.15 7.28
CA GLY A 193 -29.69 -4.03 6.42
C GLY A 193 -31.04 -3.44 6.01
N VAL A 194 -31.55 -2.42 6.70
CA VAL A 194 -32.84 -1.75 6.42
C VAL A 194 -32.65 -0.67 5.35
N ARG A 195 -33.59 -0.61 4.40
CA ARG A 195 -33.67 0.44 3.39
C ARG A 195 -34.72 1.48 3.82
N HIS A 196 -34.26 2.71 4.04
CA HIS A 196 -35.08 3.87 4.34
C HIS A 196 -35.44 4.58 3.03
N TYR A 197 -36.66 4.43 2.56
CA TYR A 197 -37.18 5.17 1.41
C TYR A 197 -37.53 6.59 1.83
N LEU A 198 -37.08 7.58 1.06
CA LEU A 198 -37.19 8.99 1.43
C LEU A 198 -38.09 9.79 0.46
N GLY A 199 -38.56 9.13 -0.60
CA GLY A 199 -39.43 9.73 -1.62
C GLY A 199 -38.79 9.84 -2.99
N THR A 200 -39.60 10.38 -3.93
CA THR A 200 -39.18 10.69 -5.32
C THR A 200 -39.24 12.20 -5.51
N TYR A 201 -38.23 12.76 -6.18
CA TYR A 201 -38.01 14.19 -6.33
C TYR A 201 -37.86 14.55 -7.82
N ALA A 202 -38.11 15.81 -8.16
CA ALA A 202 -38.01 16.27 -9.53
C ALA A 202 -36.55 16.36 -9.99
N THR A 203 -35.62 16.67 -9.07
CA THR A 203 -34.19 16.83 -9.39
C THR A 203 -33.30 15.90 -8.54
N PRO A 204 -32.10 15.56 -9.05
CA PRO A 204 -31.15 14.75 -8.27
C PRO A 204 -30.57 15.52 -7.08
N GLU A 205 -30.54 16.86 -7.12
CA GLU A 205 -30.07 17.72 -6.04
C GLU A 205 -31.01 17.66 -4.85
N GLU A 206 -32.34 17.76 -5.06
CA GLU A 206 -33.34 17.61 -4.01
C GLU A 206 -33.27 16.21 -3.37
N ALA A 207 -33.24 15.17 -4.18
CA ALA A 207 -33.09 13.80 -3.72
C ALA A 207 -31.81 13.59 -2.91
N SER A 208 -30.69 14.22 -3.34
CA SER A 208 -29.39 14.15 -2.66
C SER A 208 -29.43 14.84 -1.30
N ALA A 209 -30.03 16.03 -1.21
CA ALA A 209 -30.13 16.76 0.05
C ALA A 209 -30.88 15.95 1.12
N VAL A 210 -31.99 15.31 0.76
CA VAL A 210 -32.76 14.47 1.68
C VAL A 210 -32.00 13.20 2.06
N ALA A 211 -31.32 12.57 1.10
CA ALA A 211 -30.47 11.40 1.36
C ALA A 211 -29.29 11.74 2.27
N GLU A 212 -28.68 12.92 2.10
CA GLU A 212 -27.60 13.41 2.95
C GLU A 212 -28.08 13.68 4.39
N ALA A 213 -29.21 14.37 4.55
CA ALA A 213 -29.83 14.62 5.86
C ALA A 213 -30.10 13.30 6.61
N LYS A 214 -30.65 12.31 5.91
CA LYS A 214 -30.91 10.99 6.50
C LYS A 214 -29.63 10.24 6.85
N ARG A 215 -28.55 10.35 6.04
CA ARG A 215 -27.24 9.78 6.41
C ARG A 215 -26.68 10.44 7.66
N LYS A 216 -26.78 11.77 7.79
CA LYS A 216 -26.33 12.50 8.99
C LYS A 216 -27.10 12.07 10.23
N GLU A 217 -28.42 11.87 10.11
CA GLU A 217 -29.26 11.34 11.18
C GLU A 217 -28.84 9.94 11.61
N LEU A 218 -28.61 9.02 10.65
CA LEU A 218 -28.33 7.59 10.93
C LEU A 218 -26.88 7.32 11.32
N PHE A 219 -25.91 8.05 10.75
CA PHE A 219 -24.49 7.74 10.85
C PHE A 219 -23.67 8.82 11.60
N GLY A 220 -24.33 9.92 11.98
CA GLY A 220 -23.67 11.04 12.67
C GLY A 220 -22.48 11.56 11.91
N GLU A 221 -21.36 11.71 12.60
CA GLU A 221 -20.09 12.16 12.03
C GLU A 221 -19.50 11.23 10.93
N PHE A 222 -19.96 9.97 10.85
CA PHE A 222 -19.52 9.00 9.83
C PHE A 222 -20.38 9.02 8.56
N ALA A 223 -21.26 9.98 8.37
CA ALA A 223 -22.18 10.04 7.23
C ALA A 223 -21.50 10.11 5.85
N GLY A 224 -20.22 10.53 5.81
CA GLY A 224 -19.48 10.75 4.56
C GLY A 224 -20.01 11.93 3.76
N ARG A 225 -19.51 12.09 2.52
CA ARG A 225 -20.03 13.10 1.57
C ARG A 225 -21.13 12.52 0.65
N ALA A 226 -21.87 13.41 0.02
CA ALA A 226 -22.85 13.06 -1.00
C ALA A 226 -22.18 12.65 -2.31
#